data_d5a5060959fe779109d747bb40e894e7
#
_entry.id   d5a5060959fe779109d747bb40e894e7
#
_cell.length_a   1.000
_cell.length_b   1.000
_cell.length_c   1.000
_cell.angle_alpha   90.00
_cell.angle_beta   90.00
_cell.angle_gamma   90.00
#
_symmetry.space_group_name_H-M   'P 1'
#
loop_
_entity.id
_entity.type
_entity.pdbx_description
1 polymer ?
#
loop_
_entity_poly.entity_id
_entity_poly.type
_entity_poly.pdbx_seq_one_letter_code
_entity_poly.pdbx_strand_id
1 'polypeptide(L)'
;MIENGYSKAGNLNIKDYEKVNSTHRLSSYKVKLPIWNGDDNIREPFRDWRNNSPLSWYGAYNDTKHDRHSKFENATFGCLVDAVCGLVALLTSQFLDNDFSPSDTLLSVGGPNDGMESAIGGYFRVKYPTDWSDDEKYDFKWQDIKNCDEPFDLIVFT
;
A
#
# COMPACT_ATOMS: atom_id res chain seq x y z
N MET A 1 -3.33 14.16 -1.47
CA MET A 1 -3.04 14.94 -0.24
C MET A 1 -3.12 16.44 -0.47
N ILE A 2 -2.43 17.01 -1.44
CA ILE A 2 -2.51 18.46 -1.73
C ILE A 2 -3.91 18.84 -2.21
N GLU A 3 -4.50 18.04 -3.08
CA GLU A 3 -5.87 18.22 -3.58
C GLU A 3 -6.93 18.15 -2.48
N ASN A 4 -6.64 17.42 -1.39
CA ASN A 4 -7.50 17.34 -0.21
C ASN A 4 -7.20 18.43 0.84
N GLY A 5 -6.64 19.55 0.43
CA GLY A 5 -6.37 20.66 1.35
C GLY A 5 -5.19 20.43 2.31
N TYR A 6 -4.50 19.29 2.23
CA TYR A 6 -3.30 19.08 3.03
C TYR A 6 -2.16 19.91 2.45
N SER A 7 -1.85 21.01 3.11
CA SER A 7 -0.71 21.84 2.76
C SER A 7 0.32 21.82 3.88
N LYS A 8 1.57 21.67 3.51
CA LYS A 8 2.71 21.74 4.40
C LYS A 8 3.81 22.57 3.74
N ALA A 9 4.40 23.48 4.48
CA ALA A 9 5.59 24.19 4.03
C ALA A 9 6.77 23.19 3.92
N GLY A 10 7.32 23.03 2.72
CA GLY A 10 8.41 22.10 2.43
C GLY A 10 7.96 20.74 1.87
N ASN A 11 8.92 19.82 1.79
CA ASN A 11 8.67 18.48 1.23
C ASN A 11 7.94 17.59 2.22
N LEU A 12 7.02 16.77 1.71
CA LEU A 12 6.37 15.71 2.47
C LEU A 12 7.40 14.66 2.90
N ASN A 13 7.21 14.10 4.08
CA ASN A 13 8.04 13.02 4.64
C ASN A 13 7.16 11.82 5.03
N ILE A 14 7.79 10.75 5.50
CA ILE A 14 7.09 9.49 5.81
C ILE A 14 5.97 9.66 6.86
N LYS A 15 6.13 10.58 7.83
CA LYS A 15 5.08 10.85 8.83
C LYS A 15 3.88 11.56 8.24
N ASP A 16 4.08 12.34 7.18
CA ASP A 16 2.98 12.96 6.47
C ASP A 16 2.19 11.88 5.69
N TYR A 17 2.90 10.90 5.11
CA TYR A 17 2.26 9.75 4.44
C TYR A 17 1.60 8.77 5.43
N GLU A 18 2.10 8.65 6.65
CA GLU A 18 1.49 7.83 7.69
C GLU A 18 0.03 8.23 7.96
N LYS A 19 -0.29 9.51 7.80
CA LYS A 19 -1.67 10.02 7.95
C LYS A 19 -2.66 9.33 7.01
N VAL A 20 -2.22 8.90 5.83
CA VAL A 20 -3.04 8.16 4.87
C VAL A 20 -3.50 6.81 5.44
N ASN A 21 -2.79 6.27 6.43
CA ASN A 21 -3.20 5.03 7.10
C ASN A 21 -4.58 5.13 7.72
N SER A 22 -4.98 6.30 8.23
CA SER A 22 -6.29 6.50 8.85
C SER A 22 -7.45 6.32 7.86
N THR A 23 -7.25 6.66 6.59
CA THR A 23 -8.27 6.62 5.55
C THR A 23 -8.21 5.36 4.70
N HIS A 24 -7.02 4.80 4.47
CA HIS A 24 -6.80 3.66 3.58
C HIS A 24 -6.49 2.36 4.33
N ARG A 25 -6.44 2.39 5.67
CA ARG A 25 -6.16 1.21 6.51
C ARG A 25 -4.92 0.43 6.07
N LEU A 26 -3.87 1.13 5.63
CA LEU A 26 -2.66 0.52 5.05
C LEU A 26 -2.00 -0.50 5.99
N SER A 27 -2.03 -0.23 7.30
CA SER A 27 -1.45 -1.12 8.31
C SER A 27 -2.17 -2.48 8.44
N SER A 28 -3.38 -2.62 7.88
CA SER A 28 -4.18 -3.84 7.95
C SER A 28 -4.07 -4.70 6.69
N TYR A 29 -3.40 -4.21 5.66
CA TYR A 29 -3.15 -4.98 4.43
C TYR A 29 -2.12 -6.08 4.65
N LYS A 30 -2.38 -7.24 4.03
CA LYS A 30 -1.42 -8.33 3.91
C LYS A 30 -1.19 -8.63 2.44
N VAL A 31 0.08 -8.78 2.08
CA VAL A 31 0.49 -9.10 0.71
C VAL A 31 1.20 -10.43 0.70
N LYS A 32 0.71 -11.36 -0.12
CA LYS A 32 1.31 -12.68 -0.31
C LYS A 32 2.05 -12.74 -1.62
N LEU A 33 3.22 -13.36 -1.57
CA LEU A 33 4.08 -13.66 -2.72
C LEU A 33 3.80 -15.10 -3.17
N PRO A 34 2.99 -15.35 -4.21
CA PRO A 34 2.52 -16.70 -4.56
C PRO A 34 3.63 -17.68 -4.92
N ILE A 35 4.70 -17.18 -5.56
CA ILE A 35 5.85 -17.99 -5.99
C ILE A 35 6.93 -18.14 -4.92
N TRP A 36 6.72 -17.58 -3.74
CA TRP A 36 7.66 -17.68 -2.63
C TRP A 36 7.34 -18.86 -1.75
N ASN A 37 8.27 -19.82 -1.64
CA ASN A 37 8.09 -21.07 -0.90
C ASN A 37 8.58 -21.02 0.56
N GLY A 38 8.86 -19.87 1.10
CA GLY A 38 9.28 -19.69 2.50
C GLY A 38 8.12 -19.41 3.45
N ASP A 39 8.36 -19.55 4.74
CA ASP A 39 7.38 -19.23 5.79
C ASP A 39 6.97 -17.76 5.79
N ASP A 40 7.86 -16.87 5.30
CA ASP A 40 7.65 -15.44 5.20
C ASP A 40 7.00 -14.98 3.88
N ASN A 41 6.16 -15.82 3.29
CA ASN A 41 5.50 -15.48 2.03
C ASN A 41 4.35 -14.46 2.16
N ILE A 42 3.94 -14.13 3.38
CA ILE A 42 2.95 -13.08 3.67
C ILE A 42 3.66 -11.91 4.36
N ARG A 43 3.50 -10.72 3.79
CA ARG A 43 4.08 -9.47 4.28
C ARG A 43 3.02 -8.50 4.75
N GLU A 44 3.31 -7.77 5.82
CA GLU A 44 2.48 -6.67 6.35
C GLU A 44 3.34 -5.39 6.36
N PRO A 45 3.54 -4.75 5.20
CA PRO A 45 4.59 -3.73 5.04
C PRO A 45 4.37 -2.46 5.87
N PHE A 46 3.13 -2.19 6.27
CA PHE A 46 2.76 -1.03 7.08
C PHE A 46 2.32 -1.39 8.50
N ARG A 47 2.57 -2.64 8.95
CA ARG A 47 2.12 -3.12 10.27
C ARG A 47 2.53 -2.21 11.43
N ASP A 48 3.73 -1.65 11.36
CA ASP A 48 4.29 -0.84 12.45
C ASP A 48 3.50 0.44 12.69
N TRP A 49 2.80 0.95 11.67
CA TRP A 49 1.93 2.12 11.80
C TRP A 49 0.69 1.90 12.70
N ARG A 50 0.32 0.65 13.01
CA ARG A 50 -0.71 0.37 14.04
C ARG A 50 -0.34 0.93 15.41
N ASN A 51 0.96 1.01 15.69
CA ASN A 51 1.53 1.47 16.94
C ASN A 51 2.27 2.81 16.80
N ASN A 52 2.01 3.56 15.73
CA ASN A 52 2.73 4.79 15.40
C ASN A 52 4.27 4.61 15.40
N SER A 53 4.73 3.42 15.00
CA SER A 53 6.15 3.06 14.95
C SER A 53 6.71 3.24 13.54
N PRO A 54 7.99 3.64 13.40
CA PRO A 54 8.63 3.77 12.10
C PRO A 54 8.67 2.44 11.34
N LEU A 55 8.49 2.49 10.03
CA LEU A 55 8.62 1.33 9.16
C LEU A 55 10.07 0.88 9.06
N SER A 56 10.35 -0.37 9.40
CA SER A 56 11.71 -0.92 9.42
C SER A 56 12.40 -0.88 8.05
N TRP A 57 11.68 -1.26 6.97
CA TRP A 57 12.20 -1.21 5.60
C TRP A 57 12.48 0.21 5.12
N TYR A 58 11.70 1.20 5.57
CA TYR A 58 11.94 2.60 5.23
C TYR A 58 13.13 3.16 6.01
N GLY A 59 13.31 2.75 7.27
CA GLY A 59 14.51 3.04 8.05
C GLY A 59 15.77 2.53 7.36
N ALA A 60 15.78 1.27 6.92
CA ALA A 60 16.89 0.68 6.18
C ALA A 60 17.19 1.43 4.86
N TYR A 61 16.16 1.86 4.14
CA TYR A 61 16.34 2.70 2.94
C TYR A 61 17.03 4.03 3.28
N ASN A 62 16.55 4.75 4.31
CA ASN A 62 17.13 6.02 4.71
C ASN A 62 18.57 5.89 5.19
N ASP A 63 18.86 4.90 6.03
CA ASP A 63 20.18 4.59 6.52
C ASP A 63 21.15 4.38 5.35
N THR A 64 20.77 3.55 4.40
CA THR A 64 21.61 3.25 3.24
C THR A 64 21.78 4.45 2.31
N LYS A 65 20.73 5.28 2.17
CA LYS A 65 20.79 6.49 1.36
C LYS A 65 21.74 7.54 1.91
N HIS A 66 21.77 7.72 3.22
CA HIS A 66 22.51 8.80 3.88
C HIS A 66 23.90 8.38 4.38
N ASP A 67 24.09 7.11 4.74
CA ASP A 67 25.34 6.55 5.22
C ASP A 67 25.61 5.16 4.61
N ARG A 68 25.85 5.17 3.30
CA ARG A 68 26.06 3.93 2.54
C ARG A 68 27.25 3.12 3.02
N HIS A 69 28.31 3.76 3.53
CA HIS A 69 29.53 3.06 3.91
C HIS A 69 29.37 2.21 5.16
N SER A 70 28.65 2.73 6.15
CA SER A 70 28.49 2.04 7.45
C SER A 70 27.16 1.33 7.61
N LYS A 71 26.16 1.59 6.71
CA LYS A 71 24.79 1.11 6.84
C LYS A 71 24.31 0.24 5.68
N PHE A 72 25.20 -0.11 4.75
CA PHE A 72 24.85 -0.90 3.58
C PHE A 72 24.26 -2.28 3.94
N GLU A 73 24.72 -2.87 5.03
CA GLU A 73 24.21 -4.14 5.55
C GLU A 73 22.71 -4.10 5.92
N ASN A 74 22.16 -2.92 6.23
CA ASN A 74 20.75 -2.75 6.53
C ASN A 74 19.87 -2.89 5.28
N ALA A 75 20.42 -2.70 4.07
CA ALA A 75 19.71 -2.84 2.80
C ALA A 75 19.57 -4.32 2.40
N THR A 76 18.79 -5.06 3.16
CA THR A 76 18.57 -6.48 2.89
C THR A 76 17.54 -6.71 1.77
N PHE A 77 17.59 -7.89 1.15
CA PHE A 77 16.56 -8.30 0.19
C PHE A 77 15.16 -8.32 0.81
N GLY A 78 15.04 -8.66 2.11
CA GLY A 78 13.78 -8.60 2.86
C GLY A 78 13.19 -7.18 2.88
N CYS A 79 14.02 -6.15 3.13
CA CYS A 79 13.57 -4.76 3.09
C CYS A 79 13.09 -4.33 1.70
N LEU A 80 13.74 -4.81 0.63
CA LEU A 80 13.28 -4.57 -0.75
C LEU A 80 11.91 -5.22 -0.98
N VAL A 81 11.73 -6.46 -0.56
CA VAL A 81 10.45 -7.18 -0.68
C VAL A 81 9.35 -6.44 0.08
N ASP A 82 9.61 -5.99 1.30
CA ASP A 82 8.64 -5.23 2.09
C ASP A 82 8.28 -3.90 1.45
N ALA A 83 9.25 -3.20 0.86
CA ALA A 83 8.99 -1.97 0.11
C ALA A 83 8.11 -2.21 -1.13
N VAL A 84 8.36 -3.28 -1.89
CA VAL A 84 7.52 -3.68 -3.03
C VAL A 84 6.12 -4.06 -2.56
N CYS A 85 5.98 -4.84 -1.49
CA CYS A 85 4.69 -5.17 -0.90
C CYS A 85 3.95 -3.91 -0.40
N GLY A 86 4.68 -2.92 0.10
CA GLY A 86 4.14 -1.61 0.46
C GLY A 86 3.54 -0.88 -0.74
N LEU A 87 4.25 -0.90 -1.88
CA LEU A 87 3.72 -0.34 -3.12
C LEU A 87 2.46 -1.08 -3.58
N VAL A 88 2.44 -2.41 -3.54
CA VAL A 88 1.26 -3.22 -3.89
C VAL A 88 0.08 -2.86 -2.98
N ALA A 89 0.27 -2.82 -1.67
CA ALA A 89 -0.78 -2.45 -0.72
C ALA A 89 -1.32 -1.04 -0.98
N LEU A 90 -0.44 -0.08 -1.28
CA LEU A 90 -0.83 1.30 -1.59
C LEU A 90 -1.65 1.38 -2.88
N LEU A 91 -1.20 0.74 -3.96
CA LEU A 91 -1.93 0.69 -5.23
C LEU A 91 -3.30 0.02 -5.06
N THR A 92 -3.33 -1.11 -4.37
CA THR A 92 -4.58 -1.84 -4.11
C THR A 92 -5.54 -1.02 -3.24
N SER A 93 -5.03 -0.28 -2.26
CA SER A 93 -5.88 0.59 -1.42
C SER A 93 -6.48 1.76 -2.19
N GLN A 94 -5.82 2.21 -3.25
CA GLN A 94 -6.27 3.33 -4.08
C GLN A 94 -7.18 2.87 -5.24
N PHE A 95 -6.88 1.74 -5.85
CA PHE A 95 -7.48 1.30 -7.12
C PHE A 95 -8.21 -0.04 -7.02
N LEU A 96 -8.30 -0.59 -5.81
CA LEU A 96 -8.97 -1.87 -5.52
C LEU A 96 -8.42 -3.02 -6.39
N ASP A 97 -9.29 -3.65 -7.18
CA ASP A 97 -9.02 -4.83 -8.00
C ASP A 97 -8.50 -4.50 -9.41
N ASN A 98 -8.21 -3.22 -9.69
CA ASN A 98 -7.64 -2.86 -10.99
C ASN A 98 -6.33 -3.61 -11.23
N ASP A 99 -6.30 -4.37 -12.31
CA ASP A 99 -5.10 -5.05 -12.76
C ASP A 99 -4.21 -4.10 -13.56
N PHE A 100 -3.02 -3.83 -13.04
CA PHE A 100 -2.00 -3.00 -13.70
C PHE A 100 -1.10 -3.82 -14.62
N SER A 101 -1.48 -5.04 -15.00
CA SER A 101 -0.68 -5.82 -15.92
C SER A 101 -0.68 -5.20 -17.33
N PRO A 102 0.47 -5.21 -18.02
CA PRO A 102 0.62 -4.56 -19.34
C PRO A 102 -0.08 -5.30 -20.48
N SER A 103 -0.73 -6.41 -20.22
CA SER A 103 -1.47 -7.19 -21.21
C SER A 103 -2.83 -7.60 -20.67
N ASP A 104 -3.88 -7.47 -21.49
CA ASP A 104 -5.25 -7.92 -21.23
C ASP A 104 -5.40 -9.44 -21.03
N THR A 105 -4.33 -10.12 -20.73
CA THR A 105 -4.36 -11.56 -20.46
C THR A 105 -4.87 -11.77 -19.05
N LEU A 106 -6.17 -11.75 -18.91
CA LEU A 106 -6.89 -12.29 -17.76
C LEU A 106 -6.60 -13.80 -17.64
N LEU A 107 -5.46 -14.15 -17.14
CA LEU A 107 -5.26 -15.44 -16.52
C LEU A 107 -5.91 -15.37 -15.13
N SER A 108 -7.24 -15.37 -15.13
CA SER A 108 -8.03 -15.67 -13.95
C SER A 108 -7.78 -17.13 -13.58
N VAL A 109 -6.64 -17.40 -13.02
CA VAL A 109 -6.42 -18.64 -12.30
C VAL A 109 -7.21 -18.47 -11.01
N GLY A 110 -8.30 -19.20 -10.85
CA GLY A 110 -9.03 -19.30 -9.61
C GLY A 110 -8.04 -19.62 -8.49
N GLY A 111 -7.66 -18.62 -7.73
CA GLY A 111 -6.73 -18.77 -6.62
C GLY A 111 -7.35 -19.62 -5.50
N PRO A 112 -6.56 -20.12 -4.56
CA PRO A 112 -7.08 -20.82 -3.39
C PRO A 112 -8.05 -19.93 -2.62
N ASN A 113 -9.07 -20.52 -2.04
CA ASN A 113 -10.05 -19.81 -1.21
C ASN A 113 -9.44 -19.50 0.17
N ASP A 114 -8.49 -18.57 0.19
CA ASP A 114 -7.75 -18.13 1.39
C ASP A 114 -8.11 -16.69 1.81
N GLY A 115 -9.18 -16.13 1.22
CA GLY A 115 -9.64 -14.77 1.52
C GLY A 115 -8.69 -13.68 1.01
N MET A 116 -7.87 -14.00 0.00
CA MET A 116 -7.01 -13.04 -0.68
C MET A 116 -7.40 -12.89 -2.14
N GLU A 117 -7.29 -11.67 -2.66
CA GLU A 117 -7.55 -11.33 -4.06
C GLU A 117 -6.24 -11.26 -4.86
N SER A 118 -6.31 -11.54 -6.14
CA SER A 118 -5.17 -11.36 -7.04
C SER A 118 -4.90 -9.88 -7.29
N ALA A 119 -3.63 -9.51 -7.34
CA ALA A 119 -3.19 -8.16 -7.64
C ALA A 119 -1.99 -8.20 -8.60
N ILE A 120 -1.90 -7.24 -9.49
CA ILE A 120 -0.81 -7.05 -10.46
C ILE A 120 -0.51 -8.35 -11.23
N GLY A 121 -1.46 -8.75 -12.09
CA GLY A 121 -1.31 -9.93 -12.97
C GLY A 121 -1.16 -11.27 -12.23
N GLY A 122 -1.60 -11.35 -10.98
CA GLY A 122 -1.47 -12.55 -10.16
C GLY A 122 -0.09 -12.78 -9.56
N TYR A 123 0.86 -11.86 -9.76
CA TYR A 123 2.18 -11.93 -9.13
C TYR A 123 2.13 -11.74 -7.61
N PHE A 124 1.07 -11.10 -7.13
CA PHE A 124 0.79 -10.89 -5.72
C PHE A 124 -0.64 -11.28 -5.41
N ARG A 125 -0.89 -11.60 -4.14
CA ARG A 125 -2.23 -11.73 -3.61
C ARG A 125 -2.38 -10.82 -2.41
N VAL A 126 -3.50 -10.14 -2.30
CA VAL A 126 -3.73 -9.12 -1.28
C VAL A 126 -4.93 -9.51 -0.43
N LYS A 127 -4.76 -9.47 0.88
CA LYS A 127 -5.86 -9.50 1.82
C LYS A 127 -6.23 -8.07 2.19
N TYR A 128 -7.47 -7.72 1.86
CA TYR A 128 -8.03 -6.42 2.21
C TYR A 128 -8.24 -6.27 3.72
N PRO A 129 -8.22 -5.04 4.23
CA PRO A 129 -8.60 -4.74 5.61
C PRO A 129 -10.02 -5.23 5.90
N THR A 130 -10.23 -5.77 7.11
CA THR A 130 -11.55 -6.13 7.63
C THR A 130 -12.07 -5.09 8.62
N ASP A 131 -11.24 -4.13 8.97
CA ASP A 131 -11.50 -2.98 9.86
C ASP A 131 -11.83 -1.70 9.09
N TRP A 132 -12.22 -1.84 7.84
CA TRP A 132 -12.62 -0.76 6.94
C TRP A 132 -14.12 -0.88 6.69
N SER A 133 -14.91 0.03 7.23
CA SER A 133 -16.36 0.02 7.04
C SER A 133 -16.76 0.41 5.62
N ASP A 134 -17.94 -0.01 5.18
CA ASP A 134 -18.35 0.20 3.78
C ASP A 134 -18.58 1.68 3.44
N ASP A 135 -18.95 2.49 4.43
CA ASP A 135 -19.11 3.94 4.31
C ASP A 135 -17.77 4.70 4.28
N GLU A 136 -16.69 4.08 4.77
CA GLU A 136 -15.34 4.63 4.67
C GLU A 136 -14.60 4.17 3.41
N LYS A 137 -15.09 3.13 2.73
CA LYS A 137 -14.45 2.60 1.54
C LYS A 137 -14.59 3.58 0.38
N TYR A 138 -13.48 3.78 -0.27
CA TYR A 138 -13.39 4.56 -1.47
C TYR A 138 -14.01 3.81 -2.66
N ASP A 139 -15.25 4.13 -3.03
CA ASP A 139 -15.89 3.60 -4.24
C ASP A 139 -15.54 4.51 -5.43
N PHE A 140 -14.53 4.12 -6.18
CA PHE A 140 -14.06 4.88 -7.32
C PHE A 140 -14.92 4.60 -8.56
N LYS A 141 -16.19 4.98 -8.54
CA LYS A 141 -17.04 4.97 -9.70
C LYS A 141 -16.80 6.22 -10.56
N TRP A 142 -15.71 6.20 -11.31
CA TRP A 142 -15.34 7.31 -12.17
C TRP A 142 -16.49 7.78 -13.08
N GLN A 143 -17.33 6.86 -13.52
CA GLN A 143 -18.50 7.17 -14.36
C GLN A 143 -19.47 8.12 -13.65
N ASP A 144 -19.64 7.97 -12.35
CA ASP A 144 -20.58 8.75 -11.55
C ASP A 144 -20.00 10.10 -11.15
N ILE A 145 -18.69 10.14 -10.86
CA ILE A 145 -18.03 11.33 -10.32
C ILE A 145 -17.39 12.24 -11.37
N LYS A 146 -17.15 11.76 -12.60
CA LYS A 146 -16.47 12.53 -13.67
C LYS A 146 -17.13 13.85 -14.05
N ASN A 147 -18.42 14.01 -13.75
CA ASN A 147 -19.20 15.19 -14.04
C ASN A 147 -19.50 16.04 -12.79
N CYS A 148 -18.98 15.66 -11.63
CA CYS A 148 -19.11 16.45 -10.42
C CYS A 148 -18.04 17.55 -10.38
N ASP A 149 -18.41 18.77 -9.94
CA ASP A 149 -17.47 19.88 -9.81
C ASP A 149 -16.42 19.59 -8.72
N GLU A 150 -16.83 18.92 -7.63
CA GLU A 150 -15.97 18.47 -6.54
C GLU A 150 -16.24 16.98 -6.26
N PRO A 151 -15.56 16.07 -7.00
CA PRO A 151 -15.88 14.64 -6.94
C PRO A 151 -15.33 13.93 -5.68
N PHE A 152 -14.55 14.60 -4.85
CA PHE A 152 -13.92 14.02 -3.68
C PHE A 152 -14.22 14.82 -2.42
N ASP A 153 -14.57 14.12 -1.35
CA ASP A 153 -14.67 14.72 -0.03
C ASP A 153 -13.30 15.15 0.49
N LEU A 154 -13.24 16.35 1.04
CA LEU A 154 -12.04 16.87 1.68
C LEU A 154 -11.87 16.25 3.06
N ILE A 155 -10.80 15.51 3.26
CA ILE A 155 -10.44 14.97 4.56
C ILE A 155 -9.41 15.90 5.20
N VAL A 156 -9.78 16.51 6.32
CA VAL A 156 -8.86 17.34 7.10
C VAL A 156 -8.05 16.45 8.02
N PHE A 157 -6.77 16.31 7.72
CA PHE A 157 -5.83 15.61 8.59
C PHE A 157 -5.37 16.56 9.71
N THR A 158 -5.75 16.26 10.92
CA THR A 158 -5.32 16.98 12.13
C THR A 158 -3.98 16.47 12.65
#